data_84f4349b94539e6858a8fb536e2ed0d4
#
_entry.id   84f4349b94539e6858a8fb536e2ed0d4
#
_cell.length_a   1.000
_cell.length_b   1.000
_cell.length_c   1.000
_cell.angle_alpha   90.00
_cell.angle_beta   90.00
_cell.angle_gamma   90.00
#
_symmetry.space_group_name_H-M   'P 1'
#
loop_
_entity.id
_entity.type
_entity.pdbx_description
1 polymer ?
#
loop_
_entity_poly.entity_id
_entity_poly.type
_entity_poly.pdbx_seq_one_letter_code
_entity_poly.pdbx_strand_id
1 'polypeptide(L)'
;MRNGWRLLPLTVGLQASCSNVDRYTRRDRISPDPTNNYATARKQGRTEAATTIVKAQALGIAAKSTLWFDLEHFDEDNTRCRESALGFLSAWSHKLHARGYKSGVYSSASSGIRALDNARVLEPGRYTMPDQVWMAEWVKPVDYREPPTATPPTLLSAYVRDDAWMPRSRMRQYRGGHDETYGGVTINIDTNYLDLGRGSVAPRALGHCHVPIDFPRYRRLTRGDNGDQVRAAQCLLRQKRFYKGDLTWRYTVPTVRAVRAFQVAHGLRGTGNLTHRTWTALLSEGRTPLVKVGSANRAVRRLQRGLNAAISARLPITGVFDAATTSAVRDYQRERAMYRTGVVAMDTWAELLSGRR
;
A
#
# COMPACT_ATOMS: atom_id res chain seq x y z
N MET A 1 12.05 -7.43 -13.23
CA MET A 1 12.62 -7.33 -11.88
C MET A 1 13.89 -6.50 -11.79
N ARG A 2 14.79 -6.52 -12.79
CA ARG A 2 15.98 -5.64 -12.78
C ARG A 2 15.67 -4.11 -12.72
N ASN A 3 14.47 -3.72 -13.14
CA ASN A 3 14.02 -2.31 -13.19
C ASN A 3 13.15 -1.90 -11.98
N GLY A 4 13.15 -2.67 -10.89
CA GLY A 4 12.38 -2.36 -9.68
C GLY A 4 10.88 -2.73 -9.73
N TRP A 5 10.41 -3.32 -10.82
CA TRP A 5 9.04 -3.82 -10.91
C TRP A 5 8.79 -4.99 -9.95
N ARG A 6 7.63 -5.00 -9.33
CA ARG A 6 7.15 -6.13 -8.54
C ARG A 6 6.01 -6.80 -9.29
N LEU A 7 6.04 -8.12 -9.31
CA LEU A 7 5.02 -8.93 -9.96
C LEU A 7 4.00 -9.38 -8.92
N LEU A 8 2.74 -9.32 -9.30
CA LEU A 8 1.63 -9.96 -8.61
C LEU A 8 1.19 -11.14 -9.49
N PRO A 9 1.73 -12.34 -9.27
CA PRO A 9 1.42 -13.49 -10.10
C PRO A 9 -0.03 -13.91 -9.89
N LEU A 10 -0.85 -13.72 -10.93
CA LEU A 10 -2.27 -13.99 -10.94
C LEU A 10 -2.55 -15.25 -11.77
N THR A 11 -3.32 -16.17 -11.20
CA THR A 11 -3.82 -17.35 -11.87
C THR A 11 -5.31 -17.16 -12.18
N VAL A 12 -5.64 -17.13 -13.46
CA VAL A 12 -7.02 -17.26 -13.92
C VAL A 12 -7.28 -18.76 -14.12
N GLY A 13 -8.17 -19.31 -13.30
CA GLY A 13 -8.51 -20.73 -13.30
C GLY A 13 -10.02 -20.96 -13.32
N LEU A 14 -10.47 -22.02 -12.63
CA LEU A 14 -11.88 -22.36 -12.54
C LEU A 14 -12.68 -21.23 -11.87
N GLN A 15 -13.85 -20.92 -12.41
CA GLN A 15 -14.71 -19.88 -11.92
C GLN A 15 -15.90 -20.45 -11.13
N ALA A 16 -16.54 -19.63 -10.29
CA ALA A 16 -17.71 -20.02 -9.53
C ALA A 16 -18.82 -20.55 -10.46
N SER A 17 -19.55 -21.58 -10.04
CA SER A 17 -20.54 -22.29 -10.87
C SER A 17 -21.66 -21.39 -11.40
N CYS A 18 -22.00 -20.34 -10.67
CA CYS A 18 -23.03 -19.35 -11.01
C CYS A 18 -22.44 -18.00 -11.49
N SER A 19 -21.16 -17.95 -11.84
CA SER A 19 -20.58 -16.74 -12.42
C SER A 19 -21.29 -16.41 -13.73
N ASN A 20 -21.62 -15.16 -13.94
CA ASN A 20 -22.26 -14.62 -15.14
C ASN A 20 -21.24 -14.06 -16.16
N VAL A 21 -19.96 -14.38 -16.01
CA VAL A 21 -18.93 -13.96 -16.95
C VAL A 21 -18.95 -14.91 -18.16
N ASP A 22 -19.44 -14.44 -19.28
CA ASP A 22 -19.72 -15.23 -20.50
C ASP A 22 -18.49 -15.88 -21.13
N ARG A 23 -17.30 -15.32 -20.89
CA ARG A 23 -16.03 -15.84 -21.43
C ARG A 23 -15.62 -17.22 -20.89
N TYR A 24 -16.27 -17.71 -19.82
CA TYR A 24 -15.93 -19.01 -19.24
C TYR A 24 -16.96 -20.08 -19.62
N THR A 25 -16.50 -21.24 -20.05
CA THR A 25 -17.32 -22.40 -20.38
C THR A 25 -17.69 -23.19 -19.10
N ARG A 26 -18.63 -24.14 -19.20
CA ARG A 26 -18.95 -25.03 -18.07
C ARG A 26 -17.74 -25.85 -17.58
N ARG A 27 -16.77 -26.15 -18.44
CA ARG A 27 -15.53 -26.88 -18.07
C ARG A 27 -14.64 -26.09 -17.15
N ASP A 28 -14.78 -24.78 -17.18
CA ASP A 28 -13.98 -23.84 -16.40
C ASP A 28 -14.65 -23.49 -15.07
N ARG A 29 -15.60 -24.34 -14.59
CA ARG A 29 -16.42 -24.07 -13.39
C ARG A 29 -16.00 -24.94 -12.21
N ILE A 30 -16.06 -24.31 -11.02
CA ILE A 30 -15.97 -24.99 -9.73
C ILE A 30 -17.24 -25.84 -9.56
N SER A 31 -17.11 -27.09 -9.15
CA SER A 31 -18.24 -27.99 -8.94
C SER A 31 -19.14 -27.50 -7.80
N PRO A 32 -20.44 -27.28 -8.03
CA PRO A 32 -21.41 -26.88 -6.99
C PRO A 32 -21.93 -28.06 -6.17
N ASP A 33 -21.38 -29.27 -6.37
CA ASP A 33 -21.83 -30.48 -5.68
C ASP A 33 -21.56 -30.39 -4.16
N PRO A 34 -22.57 -30.40 -3.30
CA PRO A 34 -22.43 -30.27 -1.87
C PRO A 34 -21.94 -31.56 -1.17
N THR A 35 -21.88 -32.67 -1.90
CA THR A 35 -21.52 -33.99 -1.36
C THR A 35 -20.17 -33.93 -0.63
N ASN A 36 -20.15 -34.53 0.58
CA ASN A 36 -18.96 -34.55 1.44
C ASN A 36 -18.34 -33.17 1.65
N ASN A 37 -19.17 -32.18 1.94
CA ASN A 37 -18.76 -30.79 2.19
C ASN A 37 -17.98 -30.21 1.01
N TYR A 38 -18.57 -30.29 -0.18
CA TYR A 38 -17.97 -29.79 -1.44
C TYR A 38 -16.61 -30.44 -1.76
N ALA A 39 -16.49 -31.75 -1.56
CA ALA A 39 -15.22 -32.46 -1.74
C ALA A 39 -14.62 -32.27 -3.12
N THR A 40 -15.44 -32.23 -4.18
CA THR A 40 -15.01 -32.00 -5.56
C THR A 40 -14.42 -30.60 -5.74
N ALA A 41 -15.09 -29.56 -5.27
CA ALA A 41 -14.58 -28.19 -5.31
C ALA A 41 -13.25 -28.05 -4.53
N ARG A 42 -13.17 -28.65 -3.36
CA ARG A 42 -11.92 -28.67 -2.56
C ARG A 42 -10.79 -29.42 -3.29
N LYS A 43 -11.08 -30.51 -3.98
CA LYS A 43 -10.10 -31.24 -4.82
C LYS A 43 -9.63 -30.34 -5.96
N GLN A 44 -10.54 -29.65 -6.64
CA GLN A 44 -10.23 -28.68 -7.70
C GLN A 44 -9.31 -27.57 -7.18
N GLY A 45 -9.60 -26.99 -6.03
CA GLY A 45 -8.75 -25.95 -5.41
C GLY A 45 -7.32 -26.43 -5.11
N ARG A 46 -7.18 -27.67 -4.58
CA ARG A 46 -5.84 -28.26 -4.35
C ARG A 46 -5.08 -28.49 -5.65
N THR A 47 -5.75 -28.96 -6.68
CA THR A 47 -5.14 -29.23 -8.00
C THR A 47 -4.67 -27.92 -8.64
N GLU A 48 -5.52 -26.91 -8.64
CA GLU A 48 -5.18 -25.60 -9.19
C GLU A 48 -3.98 -24.96 -8.47
N ALA A 49 -3.98 -25.02 -7.14
CA ALA A 49 -2.84 -24.54 -6.35
C ALA A 49 -1.55 -25.32 -6.67
N ALA A 50 -1.62 -26.64 -6.85
CA ALA A 50 -0.45 -27.45 -7.19
C ALA A 50 0.12 -27.06 -8.57
N THR A 51 -0.75 -26.87 -9.56
CA THR A 51 -0.36 -26.41 -10.90
C THR A 51 0.28 -25.01 -10.86
N THR A 52 -0.33 -24.10 -10.11
CA THR A 52 0.20 -22.74 -9.96
C THR A 52 1.56 -22.72 -9.27
N ILE A 53 1.77 -23.54 -8.24
CA ILE A 53 3.08 -23.65 -7.58
C ILE A 53 4.16 -24.10 -8.57
N VAL A 54 3.89 -25.12 -9.39
CA VAL A 54 4.85 -25.61 -10.39
C VAL A 54 5.20 -24.48 -11.38
N LYS A 55 4.20 -23.75 -11.88
CA LYS A 55 4.41 -22.62 -12.79
C LYS A 55 5.20 -21.49 -12.12
N ALA A 56 4.87 -21.18 -10.87
CA ALA A 56 5.57 -20.15 -10.10
C ALA A 56 7.05 -20.49 -9.91
N GLN A 57 7.35 -21.75 -9.58
CA GLN A 57 8.73 -22.25 -9.43
C GLN A 57 9.50 -22.18 -10.75
N ALA A 58 8.87 -22.59 -11.86
CA ALA A 58 9.48 -22.49 -13.20
C ALA A 58 9.79 -21.03 -13.60
N LEU A 59 9.02 -20.08 -13.12
CA LEU A 59 9.25 -18.64 -13.31
C LEU A 59 10.21 -18.02 -12.29
N GLY A 60 10.79 -18.82 -11.39
CA GLY A 60 11.69 -18.32 -10.34
C GLY A 60 11.01 -17.53 -9.23
N ILE A 61 9.69 -17.71 -9.04
CA ILE A 61 8.94 -17.06 -7.96
C ILE A 61 9.15 -17.88 -6.68
N ALA A 62 9.89 -17.30 -5.74
CA ALA A 62 10.29 -17.97 -4.52
C ALA A 62 9.15 -18.15 -3.51
N ALA A 63 9.29 -19.12 -2.59
CA ALA A 63 8.46 -19.25 -1.41
C ALA A 63 8.39 -17.92 -0.63
N LYS A 64 7.33 -17.73 0.16
CA LYS A 64 6.92 -16.49 0.83
C LYS A 64 6.33 -15.41 -0.11
N SER A 65 6.37 -15.61 -1.44
CA SER A 65 5.60 -14.78 -2.38
C SER A 65 4.12 -15.09 -2.26
N THR A 66 3.27 -14.10 -2.55
CA THR A 66 1.83 -14.32 -2.66
C THR A 66 1.50 -14.76 -4.08
N LEU A 67 0.80 -15.88 -4.20
CA LEU A 67 0.21 -16.34 -5.46
C LEU A 67 -1.28 -16.02 -5.41
N TRP A 68 -1.78 -15.34 -6.45
CA TRP A 68 -3.13 -14.81 -6.52
C TRP A 68 -4.02 -15.71 -7.38
N PHE A 69 -5.25 -15.90 -6.92
CA PHE A 69 -6.32 -16.54 -7.70
C PHE A 69 -7.34 -15.49 -8.12
N ASP A 70 -7.68 -15.48 -9.39
CA ASP A 70 -8.70 -14.63 -9.99
C ASP A 70 -10.04 -15.37 -9.99
N LEU A 71 -10.92 -14.97 -9.08
CA LEU A 71 -12.30 -15.43 -9.02
C LEU A 71 -13.23 -14.27 -9.39
N GLU A 72 -13.73 -14.28 -10.61
CA GLU A 72 -14.63 -13.25 -11.10
C GLU A 72 -15.94 -13.15 -10.32
N HIS A 73 -16.73 -12.13 -10.61
CA HIS A 73 -18.02 -11.92 -9.98
C HIS A 73 -18.94 -13.13 -10.14
N PHE A 74 -19.69 -13.45 -9.09
CA PHE A 74 -20.70 -14.50 -9.07
C PHE A 74 -21.86 -14.11 -8.13
N ASP A 75 -23.01 -14.81 -8.27
CA ASP A 75 -24.14 -14.63 -7.39
C ASP A 75 -23.87 -15.28 -6.01
N GLU A 76 -23.56 -14.48 -5.00
CA GLU A 76 -23.26 -14.98 -3.66
C GLU A 76 -24.52 -15.39 -2.87
N ASP A 77 -25.71 -14.99 -3.30
CA ASP A 77 -26.95 -15.41 -2.67
C ASP A 77 -27.30 -16.87 -3.04
N ASN A 78 -26.71 -17.39 -4.12
CA ASN A 78 -26.75 -18.80 -4.45
C ASN A 78 -25.85 -19.60 -3.52
N THR A 79 -26.45 -20.20 -2.50
CA THR A 79 -25.74 -20.93 -1.44
C THR A 79 -24.78 -22.01 -1.97
N ARG A 80 -25.21 -22.84 -2.94
CA ARG A 80 -24.33 -23.91 -3.48
C ARG A 80 -23.12 -23.34 -4.20
N CYS A 81 -23.31 -22.26 -4.94
CA CYS A 81 -22.24 -21.57 -5.64
C CYS A 81 -21.26 -20.94 -4.64
N ARG A 82 -21.78 -20.20 -3.66
CA ARG A 82 -20.97 -19.55 -2.61
C ARG A 82 -20.15 -20.56 -1.81
N GLU A 83 -20.79 -21.60 -1.29
CA GLU A 83 -20.13 -22.62 -0.46
C GLU A 83 -19.07 -23.40 -1.24
N SER A 84 -19.34 -23.73 -2.51
CA SER A 84 -18.36 -24.39 -3.37
C SER A 84 -17.16 -23.49 -3.67
N ALA A 85 -17.37 -22.21 -3.93
CA ALA A 85 -16.31 -21.23 -4.14
C ALA A 85 -15.46 -21.06 -2.86
N LEU A 86 -16.08 -20.95 -1.68
CA LEU A 86 -15.37 -20.90 -0.41
C LEU A 86 -14.57 -22.19 -0.12
N GLY A 87 -15.15 -23.35 -0.41
CA GLY A 87 -14.48 -24.64 -0.28
C GLY A 87 -13.26 -24.75 -1.18
N PHE A 88 -13.38 -24.29 -2.43
CA PHE A 88 -12.28 -24.22 -3.41
C PHE A 88 -11.16 -23.29 -2.92
N LEU A 89 -11.48 -22.04 -2.56
CA LEU A 89 -10.49 -21.04 -2.10
C LEU A 89 -9.81 -21.46 -0.79
N SER A 90 -10.56 -22.11 0.12
CA SER A 90 -9.98 -22.67 1.34
C SER A 90 -8.93 -23.75 1.03
N ALA A 91 -9.25 -24.67 0.11
CA ALA A 91 -8.32 -25.73 -0.29
C ALA A 91 -7.12 -25.19 -1.10
N TRP A 92 -7.32 -24.16 -1.92
CA TRP A 92 -6.27 -23.39 -2.59
C TRP A 92 -5.30 -22.78 -1.57
N SER A 93 -5.82 -21.99 -0.62
CA SER A 93 -5.01 -21.34 0.41
C SER A 93 -4.24 -22.35 1.25
N HIS A 94 -4.90 -23.39 1.73
CA HIS A 94 -4.26 -24.45 2.51
C HIS A 94 -3.09 -25.11 1.75
N LYS A 95 -3.27 -25.40 0.46
CA LYS A 95 -2.23 -26.03 -0.37
C LYS A 95 -1.03 -25.10 -0.60
N LEU A 96 -1.26 -23.80 -0.79
CA LEU A 96 -0.19 -22.80 -0.91
C LEU A 96 0.60 -22.69 0.38
N HIS A 97 -0.09 -22.57 1.53
CA HIS A 97 0.54 -22.51 2.86
C HIS A 97 1.42 -23.71 3.12
N ALA A 98 0.95 -24.94 2.81
CA ALA A 98 1.73 -26.16 2.94
C ALA A 98 3.00 -26.20 2.08
N ARG A 99 3.14 -25.28 1.13
CA ARG A 99 4.33 -25.15 0.25
C ARG A 99 5.09 -23.84 0.51
N GLY A 100 4.77 -23.14 1.59
CA GLY A 100 5.46 -21.93 2.03
C GLY A 100 5.14 -20.67 1.22
N TYR A 101 4.10 -20.70 0.38
CA TYR A 101 3.57 -19.52 -0.31
C TYR A 101 2.46 -18.88 0.50
N LYS A 102 2.25 -17.59 0.27
CA LYS A 102 1.04 -16.90 0.70
C LYS A 102 -0.04 -17.05 -0.36
N SER A 103 -1.29 -17.08 0.07
CA SER A 103 -2.44 -17.08 -0.83
C SER A 103 -3.05 -15.68 -0.94
N GLY A 104 -3.35 -15.28 -2.16
CA GLY A 104 -4.12 -14.08 -2.47
C GLY A 104 -5.36 -14.43 -3.26
N VAL A 105 -6.44 -13.65 -3.11
CA VAL A 105 -7.66 -13.79 -3.89
C VAL A 105 -8.06 -12.44 -4.46
N TYR A 106 -8.19 -12.37 -5.79
CA TYR A 106 -8.86 -11.30 -6.50
C TYR A 106 -10.32 -11.70 -6.71
N SER A 107 -11.24 -10.79 -6.40
CA SER A 107 -12.66 -10.93 -6.75
C SER A 107 -13.38 -9.59 -6.62
N SER A 108 -14.63 -9.55 -7.11
CA SER A 108 -15.54 -8.45 -6.83
C SER A 108 -15.75 -8.27 -5.32
N ALA A 109 -15.71 -7.02 -4.86
CA ALA A 109 -16.01 -6.68 -3.48
C ALA A 109 -17.43 -7.12 -3.07
N SER A 110 -18.40 -7.01 -3.98
CA SER A 110 -19.81 -7.35 -3.76
C SER A 110 -20.12 -8.85 -3.83
N SER A 111 -19.16 -9.71 -4.16
CA SER A 111 -19.34 -11.16 -4.24
C SER A 111 -18.24 -11.93 -3.51
N GLY A 112 -17.18 -12.37 -4.20
CA GLY A 112 -16.19 -13.27 -3.62
C GLY A 112 -15.49 -12.73 -2.39
N ILE A 113 -15.15 -11.42 -2.35
CA ILE A 113 -14.52 -10.85 -1.16
C ILE A 113 -15.52 -10.71 -0.01
N ARG A 114 -16.79 -10.32 -0.30
CA ARG A 114 -17.87 -10.29 0.70
C ARG A 114 -18.14 -11.69 1.27
N ALA A 115 -18.19 -12.71 0.42
CA ALA A 115 -18.37 -14.09 0.84
C ALA A 115 -17.24 -14.55 1.77
N LEU A 116 -15.98 -14.26 1.44
CA LEU A 116 -14.83 -14.56 2.29
C LEU A 116 -14.87 -13.79 3.63
N ASP A 117 -15.22 -12.50 3.62
CA ASP A 117 -15.33 -11.69 4.83
C ASP A 117 -16.48 -12.17 5.73
N ASN A 118 -17.62 -12.54 5.15
CA ASN A 118 -18.73 -13.15 5.88
C ASN A 118 -18.32 -14.49 6.51
N ALA A 119 -17.67 -15.37 5.74
CA ALA A 119 -17.17 -16.64 6.26
C ALA A 119 -16.15 -16.47 7.39
N ARG A 120 -15.25 -15.48 7.28
CA ARG A 120 -14.29 -15.14 8.32
C ARG A 120 -14.95 -14.80 9.66
N VAL A 121 -16.04 -14.05 9.63
CA VAL A 121 -16.70 -13.51 10.81
C VAL A 121 -17.80 -14.44 11.33
N LEU A 122 -18.64 -14.99 10.43
CA LEU A 122 -19.81 -15.77 10.80
C LEU A 122 -19.50 -17.27 10.99
N GLU A 123 -18.43 -17.75 10.38
CA GLU A 123 -18.03 -19.16 10.41
C GLU A 123 -16.52 -19.33 10.73
N PRO A 124 -16.05 -18.75 11.85
CA PRO A 124 -14.64 -18.72 12.17
C PRO A 124 -14.05 -20.13 12.24
N GLY A 125 -12.93 -20.35 11.53
CA GLY A 125 -12.23 -21.63 11.49
C GLY A 125 -12.77 -22.68 10.51
N ARG A 126 -13.92 -22.45 9.87
CA ARG A 126 -14.48 -23.39 8.87
C ARG A 126 -13.65 -23.45 7.59
N TYR A 127 -13.10 -22.33 7.19
CA TYR A 127 -12.31 -22.18 5.97
C TYR A 127 -10.89 -21.64 6.27
N THR A 128 -9.91 -22.13 5.53
CA THR A 128 -8.58 -21.50 5.49
C THR A 128 -8.68 -20.22 4.69
N MET A 129 -8.55 -19.07 5.34
CA MET A 129 -8.64 -17.77 4.68
C MET A 129 -7.38 -17.46 3.87
N PRO A 130 -7.51 -16.68 2.77
CA PRO A 130 -6.35 -16.15 2.08
C PRO A 130 -5.60 -15.15 2.97
N ASP A 131 -4.28 -15.03 2.76
CA ASP A 131 -3.45 -14.04 3.47
C ASP A 131 -3.71 -12.62 3.00
N GLN A 132 -4.12 -12.46 1.74
CA GLN A 132 -4.34 -11.15 1.12
C GLN A 132 -5.56 -11.18 0.20
N VAL A 133 -6.23 -10.05 0.09
CA VAL A 133 -7.36 -9.88 -0.83
C VAL A 133 -7.14 -8.69 -1.76
N TRP A 134 -7.61 -8.84 -2.98
CA TRP A 134 -7.63 -7.82 -4.02
C TRP A 134 -9.07 -7.66 -4.49
N MET A 135 -9.75 -6.64 -3.98
CA MET A 135 -11.16 -6.40 -4.26
C MET A 135 -11.35 -5.49 -5.45
N ALA A 136 -12.17 -5.91 -6.40
CA ALA A 136 -12.66 -5.06 -7.46
C ALA A 136 -13.92 -4.33 -6.97
N GLU A 137 -13.81 -3.03 -6.81
CA GLU A 137 -14.92 -2.13 -6.47
C GLU A 137 -14.65 -0.78 -7.12
N TRP A 138 -15.24 -0.60 -8.28
CA TRP A 138 -15.02 0.59 -9.08
C TRP A 138 -15.85 1.76 -8.56
N VAL A 139 -15.20 2.90 -8.40
CA VAL A 139 -15.92 4.15 -8.23
C VAL A 139 -16.52 4.47 -9.59
N LYS A 140 -17.85 4.50 -9.69
CA LYS A 140 -18.49 4.93 -10.94
C LYS A 140 -18.10 6.39 -11.18
N PRO A 141 -17.35 6.72 -12.24
CA PRO A 141 -17.19 8.10 -12.64
C PRO A 141 -18.56 8.60 -13.11
N VAL A 142 -18.87 9.84 -12.84
CA VAL A 142 -20.02 10.51 -13.44
C VAL A 142 -19.81 10.67 -14.94
N ASP A 143 -18.54 10.60 -15.39
CA ASP A 143 -18.12 10.49 -16.79
C ASP A 143 -16.80 9.68 -16.87
N TYR A 144 -16.75 8.70 -17.79
CA TYR A 144 -15.56 7.88 -18.04
C TYR A 144 -14.37 8.68 -18.65
N ARG A 145 -14.57 9.94 -19.03
CA ARG A 145 -13.58 10.81 -19.67
C ARG A 145 -12.78 11.68 -18.71
N GLU A 146 -13.21 11.80 -17.44
CA GLU A 146 -12.47 12.57 -16.46
C GLU A 146 -11.67 11.67 -15.52
N PRO A 147 -10.40 12.03 -15.20
CA PRO A 147 -9.69 11.37 -14.12
C PRO A 147 -10.49 11.54 -12.83
N PRO A 148 -10.53 10.55 -11.93
CA PRO A 148 -11.30 10.64 -10.69
C PRO A 148 -10.84 11.85 -9.91
N THR A 149 -11.66 12.91 -9.96
CA THR A 149 -11.39 14.15 -9.27
C THR A 149 -11.46 13.94 -7.76
N ALA A 150 -10.38 14.32 -7.08
CA ALA A 150 -10.32 14.85 -5.74
C ALA A 150 -10.57 13.94 -4.53
N THR A 151 -11.05 12.72 -4.64
CA THR A 151 -11.05 11.82 -3.47
C THR A 151 -10.04 10.72 -3.70
N PRO A 152 -8.93 10.66 -2.94
CA PRO A 152 -8.00 9.55 -3.08
C PRO A 152 -8.76 8.24 -2.84
N PRO A 153 -8.53 7.21 -3.67
CA PRO A 153 -9.17 5.92 -3.51
C PRO A 153 -8.86 5.40 -2.11
N THR A 154 -9.87 4.92 -1.44
CA THR A 154 -9.71 4.34 -0.10
C THR A 154 -9.69 2.82 -0.22
N LEU A 155 -9.13 2.15 0.78
CA LEU A 155 -9.29 0.70 0.94
C LEU A 155 -10.64 0.33 1.57
N LEU A 156 -11.45 1.32 1.94
CA LEU A 156 -12.80 1.10 2.45
C LEU A 156 -13.72 0.63 1.32
N SER A 157 -14.70 -0.18 1.67
CA SER A 157 -15.64 -0.80 0.76
C SER A 157 -17.05 -0.67 1.28
N ALA A 158 -18.02 -0.57 0.38
CA ALA A 158 -19.43 -0.64 0.74
C ALA A 158 -19.88 -2.07 1.07
N TYR A 159 -19.11 -3.08 0.72
CA TYR A 159 -19.49 -4.50 0.78
C TYR A 159 -18.69 -5.32 1.79
N VAL A 160 -17.52 -4.82 2.21
CA VAL A 160 -16.54 -5.56 3.01
C VAL A 160 -16.23 -4.75 4.26
N ARG A 161 -16.17 -5.40 5.41
CA ARG A 161 -15.90 -4.74 6.70
C ARG A 161 -14.56 -4.01 6.69
N ASP A 162 -14.47 -2.91 7.43
CA ASP A 162 -13.28 -2.06 7.45
C ASP A 162 -12.04 -2.77 7.99
N ASP A 163 -12.21 -3.72 8.92
CA ASP A 163 -11.13 -4.51 9.50
C ASP A 163 -10.68 -5.70 8.63
N ALA A 164 -11.47 -6.09 7.62
CA ALA A 164 -11.21 -7.26 6.78
C ALA A 164 -9.87 -7.11 6.04
N TRP A 165 -8.92 -8.00 6.34
CA TRP A 165 -7.54 -7.98 5.81
C TRP A 165 -6.79 -6.66 5.99
N MET A 166 -7.21 -5.84 6.93
CA MET A 166 -6.52 -4.61 7.33
C MET A 166 -5.79 -4.79 8.64
N PRO A 167 -4.62 -4.17 8.82
CA PRO A 167 -3.82 -3.49 7.79
C PRO A 167 -2.92 -4.46 7.00
N ARG A 168 -2.39 -4.03 5.88
CA ARG A 168 -1.27 -4.65 5.14
C ARG A 168 -1.60 -5.92 4.35
N SER A 169 -2.86 -6.22 4.12
CA SER A 169 -3.24 -7.44 3.38
C SER A 169 -4.41 -7.21 2.41
N ARG A 170 -4.63 -5.94 2.00
CA ARG A 170 -5.77 -5.58 1.18
C ARG A 170 -5.37 -4.68 0.01
N MET A 171 -5.92 -4.98 -1.17
CA MET A 171 -5.85 -4.13 -2.35
C MET A 171 -7.26 -3.81 -2.83
N ARG A 172 -7.41 -2.69 -3.55
CA ARG A 172 -8.64 -2.34 -4.24
C ARG A 172 -8.33 -1.92 -5.67
N GLN A 173 -8.94 -2.58 -6.64
CA GLN A 173 -9.06 -2.10 -8.00
C GLN A 173 -10.22 -1.12 -8.04
N TYR A 174 -9.92 0.17 -8.17
CA TYR A 174 -10.94 1.22 -8.10
C TYR A 174 -11.32 1.80 -9.45
N ARG A 175 -10.57 1.46 -10.49
CA ARG A 175 -10.85 1.81 -11.89
C ARG A 175 -10.46 0.64 -12.78
N GLY A 176 -11.43 0.10 -13.50
CA GLY A 176 -11.23 -0.95 -14.50
C GLY A 176 -10.83 -0.39 -15.85
N GLY A 177 -10.55 -1.25 -16.81
CA GLY A 177 -10.02 -1.05 -18.14
C GLY A 177 -10.16 0.35 -18.72
N HIS A 178 -9.07 1.12 -18.71
CA HIS A 178 -8.99 2.44 -19.33
C HIS A 178 -7.63 2.62 -20.00
N ASP A 179 -7.63 3.45 -21.03
CA ASP A 179 -6.43 3.71 -21.80
C ASP A 179 -5.54 4.77 -21.15
N GLU A 180 -4.25 4.49 -21.04
CA GLU A 180 -3.22 5.44 -20.66
C GLU A 180 -2.07 5.41 -21.68
N THR A 181 -1.50 6.59 -21.97
CA THR A 181 -0.40 6.72 -22.94
C THR A 181 0.92 7.07 -22.26
N TYR A 182 1.93 6.24 -22.47
CA TYR A 182 3.29 6.40 -21.95
C TYR A 182 4.29 6.36 -23.11
N GLY A 183 5.04 7.44 -23.29
CA GLY A 183 6.05 7.50 -24.35
C GLY A 183 5.52 7.25 -25.78
N GLY A 184 4.28 7.64 -26.06
CA GLY A 184 3.62 7.43 -27.35
C GLY A 184 2.97 6.04 -27.52
N VAL A 185 3.04 5.16 -26.52
CA VAL A 185 2.38 3.85 -26.52
C VAL A 185 1.14 3.90 -25.63
N THR A 186 -0.01 3.63 -26.20
CA THR A 186 -1.28 3.51 -25.46
C THR A 186 -1.49 2.08 -25.01
N ILE A 187 -1.80 1.90 -23.74
CA ILE A 187 -2.10 0.60 -23.12
C ILE A 187 -3.41 0.69 -22.34
N ASN A 188 -4.19 -0.39 -22.38
CA ASN A 188 -5.37 -0.53 -21.53
C ASN A 188 -4.97 -1.11 -20.19
N ILE A 189 -5.27 -0.42 -19.09
CA ILE A 189 -4.86 -0.79 -17.74
C ILE A 189 -5.97 -0.62 -16.72
N ASP A 190 -5.78 -1.29 -15.57
CA ASP A 190 -6.58 -1.09 -14.37
C ASP A 190 -5.78 -0.29 -13.35
N THR A 191 -6.46 0.54 -12.57
CA THR A 191 -5.80 1.29 -11.49
C THR A 191 -6.15 0.71 -10.13
N ASN A 192 -5.11 0.49 -9.33
CA ASN A 192 -5.20 -0.20 -8.07
C ASN A 192 -4.61 0.60 -6.92
N TYR A 193 -5.18 0.41 -5.74
CA TYR A 193 -4.71 0.93 -4.47
C TYR A 193 -4.26 -0.23 -3.59
N LEU A 194 -3.02 -0.19 -3.08
CA LEU A 194 -2.39 -1.32 -2.41
C LEU A 194 -1.96 -0.99 -0.98
N ASP A 195 -2.38 -1.84 -0.01
CA ASP A 195 -1.74 -1.99 1.29
C ASP A 195 -1.42 -3.45 1.54
N LEU A 196 -0.27 -3.90 1.06
CA LEU A 196 0.19 -5.29 1.17
C LEU A 196 1.37 -5.45 2.14
N GLY A 197 1.59 -4.49 3.01
CA GLY A 197 2.63 -4.53 4.02
C GLY A 197 4.05 -4.57 3.45
N ARG A 198 4.95 -5.34 4.07
CA ARG A 198 6.36 -5.40 3.66
C ARG A 198 6.58 -5.98 2.27
N GLY A 199 5.66 -6.77 1.77
CA GLY A 199 5.71 -7.30 0.39
C GLY A 199 5.64 -6.19 -0.68
N SER A 200 4.97 -5.08 -0.38
CA SER A 200 4.86 -3.89 -1.21
C SER A 200 5.80 -2.75 -0.79
N VAL A 201 6.76 -3.00 0.13
CA VAL A 201 7.77 -1.99 0.42
C VAL A 201 8.51 -1.69 -0.88
N ALA A 202 8.19 -0.54 -1.46
CA ALA A 202 9.05 0.05 -2.47
C ALA A 202 10.49 0.00 -1.93
N PRO A 203 11.48 -0.36 -2.75
CA PRO A 203 12.87 -0.27 -2.32
C PRO A 203 13.04 1.09 -1.65
N ARG A 204 13.79 1.13 -0.53
CA ARG A 204 14.08 2.38 0.20
C ARG A 204 14.09 3.50 -0.80
N ALA A 205 13.16 4.44 -0.73
CA ALA A 205 13.10 5.50 -1.71
C ALA A 205 14.46 6.17 -1.64
N LEU A 206 15.34 5.74 -2.54
CA LEU A 206 16.58 6.47 -2.74
C LEU A 206 16.11 7.86 -3.15
N GLY A 207 16.34 8.85 -2.30
CA GLY A 207 16.05 10.22 -2.63
C GLY A 207 16.65 10.54 -4.00
N HIS A 208 16.24 11.64 -4.61
CA HIS A 208 16.73 12.10 -5.91
C HIS A 208 18.26 12.04 -6.08
N CYS A 209 18.99 11.92 -4.98
CA CYS A 209 20.45 11.79 -4.93
C CYS A 209 20.93 10.34 -4.74
N HIS A 210 20.08 9.33 -4.90
CA HIS A 210 20.41 7.93 -4.60
C HIS A 210 20.90 7.69 -3.17
N VAL A 211 20.39 8.46 -2.21
CA VAL A 211 20.74 8.39 -0.80
C VAL A 211 19.50 7.97 -0.01
N PRO A 212 19.62 7.04 0.96
CA PRO A 212 18.54 6.72 1.88
C PRO A 212 18.06 7.98 2.63
N ILE A 213 16.77 8.25 2.60
CA ILE A 213 16.14 9.38 3.31
C ILE A 213 15.05 8.93 4.29
N ASP A 214 14.74 7.65 4.32
CA ASP A 214 13.71 7.06 5.15
C ASP A 214 14.33 6.49 6.42
N PHE A 215 14.08 7.17 7.55
CA PHE A 215 14.58 6.74 8.85
C PHE A 215 13.42 6.65 9.85
N PRO A 216 13.42 5.66 10.76
CA PRO A 216 12.44 5.58 11.84
C PRO A 216 12.63 6.70 12.87
N ARG A 217 13.83 7.26 12.93
CA ARG A 217 14.20 8.41 13.78
C ARG A 217 15.17 9.31 13.06
N TYR A 218 15.03 10.62 13.24
CA TYR A 218 15.93 11.65 12.75
C TYR A 218 16.66 12.27 13.93
N ARG A 219 17.95 11.99 14.03
CA ARG A 219 18.76 12.51 15.14
C ARG A 219 19.16 13.97 14.90
N ARG A 220 19.45 14.68 15.96
CA ARG A 220 20.13 15.99 15.86
C ARG A 220 21.50 15.79 15.21
N LEU A 221 21.85 16.68 14.28
CA LEU A 221 23.16 16.71 13.61
C LEU A 221 23.79 18.07 13.76
N THR A 222 25.10 18.05 14.02
CA THR A 222 25.94 19.25 14.20
C THR A 222 27.25 19.11 13.43
N ARG A 223 28.03 20.16 13.37
CA ARG A 223 29.38 20.11 12.75
C ARG A 223 30.23 19.01 13.41
N GLY A 224 30.86 18.20 12.60
CA GLY A 224 31.66 17.03 13.01
C GLY A 224 30.92 15.70 12.95
N ASP A 225 29.57 15.69 12.97
CA ASP A 225 28.80 14.47 12.82
C ASP A 225 29.01 13.82 11.46
N ASN A 226 28.75 12.49 11.40
CA ASN A 226 28.89 11.72 10.17
C ASN A 226 27.76 10.67 10.03
N GLY A 227 27.66 10.07 8.85
CA GLY A 227 26.79 8.94 8.54
C GLY A 227 25.67 9.24 7.56
N ASP A 228 24.76 8.26 7.36
CA ASP A 228 23.70 8.29 6.36
C ASP A 228 22.76 9.48 6.50
N GLN A 229 22.43 9.87 7.72
CA GLN A 229 21.54 11.02 7.93
C GLN A 229 22.20 12.35 7.54
N VAL A 230 23.52 12.46 7.59
CA VAL A 230 24.24 13.65 7.06
C VAL A 230 24.08 13.70 5.55
N ARG A 231 24.31 12.59 4.85
CA ARG A 231 24.10 12.53 3.39
C ARG A 231 22.65 12.80 3.01
N ALA A 232 21.68 12.27 3.79
CA ALA A 232 20.27 12.53 3.59
C ALA A 232 19.95 14.02 3.70
N ALA A 233 20.46 14.69 4.73
CA ALA A 233 20.31 16.12 4.91
C ALA A 233 20.90 16.92 3.75
N GLN A 234 22.13 16.61 3.36
CA GLN A 234 22.81 17.25 2.22
C GLN A 234 22.00 17.06 0.93
N CYS A 235 21.48 15.85 0.68
CA CYS A 235 20.64 15.55 -0.48
C CYS A 235 19.38 16.40 -0.49
N LEU A 236 18.62 16.41 0.61
CA LEU A 236 17.38 17.19 0.73
C LEU A 236 17.65 18.68 0.56
N LEU A 237 18.68 19.21 1.22
CA LEU A 237 19.08 20.60 1.07
C LEU A 237 19.55 20.95 -0.36
N ARG A 238 20.19 20.01 -1.07
CA ARG A 238 20.58 20.19 -2.47
C ARG A 238 19.34 20.23 -3.39
N GLN A 239 18.34 19.37 -3.17
CA GLN A 239 17.06 19.41 -3.89
C GLN A 239 16.35 20.75 -3.72
N LYS A 240 16.50 21.38 -2.55
CA LYS A 240 15.94 22.69 -2.22
C LYS A 240 16.87 23.87 -2.56
N ARG A 241 17.97 23.61 -3.25
CA ARG A 241 18.96 24.59 -3.72
C ARG A 241 19.72 25.34 -2.60
N PHE A 242 19.69 24.86 -1.37
CA PHE A 242 20.47 25.40 -0.25
C PHE A 242 21.89 24.82 -0.17
N TYR A 243 22.10 23.61 -0.68
CA TYR A 243 23.41 22.94 -0.66
C TYR A 243 23.94 22.72 -2.07
N LYS A 244 25.18 23.14 -2.35
CA LYS A 244 25.80 23.00 -3.67
C LYS A 244 27.03 22.07 -3.67
N GLY A 245 27.45 21.61 -2.48
CA GLY A 245 28.62 20.73 -2.33
C GLY A 245 28.34 19.27 -2.63
N ASP A 246 29.40 18.48 -2.60
CA ASP A 246 29.30 17.03 -2.75
C ASP A 246 28.56 16.38 -1.56
N LEU A 247 27.85 15.29 -1.85
CA LEU A 247 27.18 14.50 -0.80
C LEU A 247 28.23 13.65 -0.09
N THR A 248 28.67 14.14 1.04
CA THR A 248 29.65 13.45 1.88
C THR A 248 28.96 12.83 3.10
N TRP A 249 29.69 11.98 3.82
CA TRP A 249 29.22 11.44 5.09
C TRP A 249 29.41 12.40 6.26
N ARG A 250 30.09 13.55 6.03
CA ARG A 250 30.56 14.46 7.08
C ARG A 250 29.79 15.76 7.11
N TYR A 251 29.34 16.17 8.30
CA TYR A 251 28.68 17.45 8.53
C TYR A 251 29.74 18.57 8.64
N THR A 252 30.12 19.13 7.51
CA THR A 252 31.18 20.13 7.39
C THR A 252 30.62 21.56 7.35
N VAL A 253 31.52 22.57 7.29
CA VAL A 253 31.13 23.99 7.20
C VAL A 253 30.13 24.28 6.06
N PRO A 254 30.29 23.76 4.83
CA PRO A 254 29.29 23.92 3.78
C PRO A 254 27.89 23.41 4.19
N THR A 255 27.81 22.27 4.89
CA THR A 255 26.54 21.74 5.39
C THR A 255 25.93 22.66 6.46
N VAL A 256 26.74 23.17 7.40
CA VAL A 256 26.31 24.15 8.41
C VAL A 256 25.70 25.39 7.74
N ARG A 257 26.38 25.95 6.72
CA ARG A 257 25.91 27.12 5.97
C ARG A 257 24.56 26.84 5.28
N ALA A 258 24.42 25.68 4.63
CA ALA A 258 23.23 25.28 3.94
C ALA A 258 22.04 25.11 4.91
N VAL A 259 22.24 24.45 6.05
CA VAL A 259 21.23 24.30 7.09
C VAL A 259 20.82 25.64 7.66
N ARG A 260 21.77 26.55 7.93
CA ARG A 260 21.48 27.91 8.41
C ARG A 260 20.65 28.69 7.40
N ALA A 261 21.02 28.66 6.12
CA ALA A 261 20.27 29.32 5.05
C ALA A 261 18.82 28.76 4.94
N PHE A 262 18.66 27.44 4.98
CA PHE A 262 17.35 26.81 5.03
C PHE A 262 16.52 27.26 6.24
N GLN A 263 17.13 27.26 7.43
CA GLN A 263 16.47 27.67 8.67
C GLN A 263 15.95 29.11 8.57
N VAL A 264 16.78 30.04 8.13
CA VAL A 264 16.39 31.45 7.97
C VAL A 264 15.26 31.61 6.96
N ALA A 265 15.35 30.94 5.81
CA ALA A 265 14.31 30.97 4.77
C ALA A 265 12.95 30.41 5.23
N HIS A 266 12.94 29.57 6.29
CA HIS A 266 11.72 28.97 6.85
C HIS A 266 11.33 29.53 8.23
N GLY A 267 11.84 30.72 8.59
CA GLY A 267 11.51 31.37 9.86
C GLY A 267 12.05 30.63 11.10
N LEU A 268 13.01 29.73 10.94
CA LEU A 268 13.66 29.03 12.04
C LEU A 268 14.93 29.78 12.48
N ARG A 269 15.31 29.62 13.75
CA ARG A 269 16.58 30.18 14.24
C ARG A 269 17.78 29.59 13.47
N GLY A 270 18.56 30.45 12.80
CA GLY A 270 19.69 30.08 11.92
C GLY A 270 20.91 29.58 12.69
N THR A 271 20.83 28.47 13.38
CA THR A 271 21.91 27.88 14.16
C THR A 271 22.93 27.09 13.32
N GLY A 272 22.51 26.62 12.16
CA GLY A 272 23.27 25.69 11.34
C GLY A 272 23.29 24.26 11.89
N ASN A 273 22.59 23.96 12.98
CA ASN A 273 22.43 22.62 13.52
C ASN A 273 21.10 22.03 13.02
N LEU A 274 21.12 20.79 12.55
CA LEU A 274 19.92 20.10 12.07
C LEU A 274 19.20 19.46 13.27
N THR A 275 18.33 20.23 13.87
CA THR A 275 17.51 19.80 15.01
C THR A 275 16.25 19.06 14.54
N HIS A 276 15.47 18.45 15.44
CA HIS A 276 14.17 17.87 15.09
C HIS A 276 13.24 18.86 14.40
N ARG A 277 13.20 20.13 14.86
CA ARG A 277 12.44 21.20 14.21
C ARG A 277 12.88 21.44 12.76
N THR A 278 14.19 21.47 12.53
CA THR A 278 14.74 21.66 11.18
C THR A 278 14.48 20.45 10.29
N TRP A 279 14.60 19.23 10.84
CA TRP A 279 14.22 18.01 10.14
C TRP A 279 12.74 17.99 9.76
N THR A 280 11.85 18.35 10.71
CA THR A 280 10.40 18.37 10.46
C THR A 280 10.07 19.29 9.29
N ALA A 281 10.58 20.53 9.29
CA ALA A 281 10.37 21.46 8.19
C ALA A 281 10.94 20.92 6.87
N LEU A 282 12.19 20.47 6.86
CA LEU A 282 12.89 19.99 5.66
C LEU A 282 12.22 18.76 5.03
N LEU A 283 11.73 17.83 5.85
CA LEU A 283 11.07 16.60 5.40
C LEU A 283 9.61 16.83 4.98
N SER A 284 8.97 17.87 5.50
CA SER A 284 7.58 18.21 5.20
C SER A 284 7.41 19.12 4.00
N GLU A 285 8.48 19.73 3.50
CA GLU A 285 8.43 20.71 2.42
C GLU A 285 7.93 20.12 1.09
N GLY A 286 6.95 20.78 0.47
CA GLY A 286 6.35 20.42 -0.80
C GLY A 286 4.88 20.80 -0.87
N ARG A 287 4.14 20.30 -1.87
CA ARG A 287 2.69 20.51 -1.97
C ARG A 287 1.97 20.02 -0.72
N THR A 288 0.89 20.67 -0.32
CA THR A 288 0.11 20.41 0.89
C THR A 288 -1.27 19.84 0.58
N PRO A 289 -1.38 18.70 -0.10
CA PRO A 289 -2.68 18.13 -0.41
C PRO A 289 -3.37 17.67 0.88
N LEU A 290 -4.70 17.60 0.83
CA LEU A 290 -5.47 16.88 1.83
C LEU A 290 -5.06 15.40 1.78
N VAL A 291 -4.62 14.85 2.93
CA VAL A 291 -4.37 13.41 3.09
C VAL A 291 -5.03 12.89 4.37
N LYS A 292 -5.60 11.71 4.28
CA LYS A 292 -6.37 11.06 5.35
C LYS A 292 -6.24 9.54 5.23
N VAL A 293 -6.83 8.80 6.15
CA VAL A 293 -6.87 7.34 6.08
C VAL A 293 -7.27 6.89 4.67
N GLY A 294 -6.52 5.94 4.13
CA GLY A 294 -6.68 5.46 2.77
C GLY A 294 -5.91 6.26 1.70
N SER A 295 -5.35 7.43 1.96
CA SER A 295 -4.46 8.11 1.00
C SER A 295 -3.16 7.32 0.79
N ALA A 296 -2.70 7.18 -0.48
CA ALA A 296 -1.42 6.55 -0.80
C ALA A 296 -0.69 7.34 -1.90
N ASN A 297 0.33 8.06 -1.50
CA ASN A 297 1.08 8.89 -2.43
C ASN A 297 2.38 9.42 -1.80
N ARG A 298 3.13 10.21 -2.59
CA ARG A 298 4.37 10.83 -2.12
C ARG A 298 4.16 11.82 -0.96
N ALA A 299 3.00 12.45 -0.85
CA ALA A 299 2.72 13.36 0.26
C ALA A 299 2.58 12.59 1.59
N VAL A 300 1.99 11.39 1.58
CA VAL A 300 1.93 10.52 2.76
C VAL A 300 3.33 10.07 3.20
N ARG A 301 4.22 9.69 2.27
CA ARG A 301 5.62 9.39 2.64
C ARG A 301 6.31 10.57 3.31
N ARG A 302 6.09 11.76 2.75
CA ARG A 302 6.62 13.01 3.31
C ARG A 302 6.05 13.29 4.69
N LEU A 303 4.75 13.10 4.89
CA LEU A 303 4.08 13.20 6.18
C LEU A 303 4.68 12.23 7.21
N GLN A 304 4.80 10.94 6.86
CA GLN A 304 5.37 9.93 7.75
C GLN A 304 6.79 10.29 8.19
N ARG A 305 7.64 10.79 7.28
CA ARG A 305 8.97 11.33 7.63
C ARG A 305 8.88 12.51 8.58
N GLY A 306 7.99 13.48 8.27
CA GLY A 306 7.75 14.65 9.10
C GLY A 306 7.30 14.29 10.52
N LEU A 307 6.38 13.34 10.67
CA LEU A 307 5.92 12.84 11.97
C LEU A 307 7.03 12.09 12.72
N ASN A 308 7.85 11.29 12.02
CA ASN A 308 9.01 10.64 12.63
C ASN A 308 10.03 11.65 13.16
N ALA A 309 10.17 12.79 12.49
CA ALA A 309 11.05 13.87 12.93
C ALA A 309 10.44 14.72 14.04
N ALA A 310 9.12 15.03 13.95
CA ALA A 310 8.43 15.91 14.87
C ALA A 310 8.22 15.28 16.25
N ILE A 311 7.60 14.10 16.27
CA ILE A 311 7.14 13.44 17.50
C ILE A 311 7.75 12.05 17.72
N SER A 312 8.76 11.69 16.95
CA SER A 312 9.41 10.37 17.00
C SER A 312 8.41 9.20 16.85
N ALA A 313 7.45 9.35 15.95
CA ALA A 313 6.35 8.40 15.72
C ALA A 313 6.80 7.00 15.28
N ARG A 314 8.04 6.87 14.79
CA ARG A 314 8.64 5.59 14.32
C ARG A 314 7.81 4.88 13.25
N LEU A 315 7.04 5.62 12.47
CA LEU A 315 6.23 5.07 11.40
C LEU A 315 7.12 4.41 10.33
N PRO A 316 6.71 3.27 9.79
CA PRO A 316 7.26 2.79 8.53
C PRO A 316 6.88 3.78 7.42
N ILE A 317 7.84 4.12 6.54
CA ILE A 317 7.62 5.09 5.47
C ILE A 317 7.03 4.35 4.25
N THR A 318 5.77 3.97 4.36
CA THR A 318 5.06 3.18 3.34
C THR A 318 4.51 4.04 2.20
N GLY A 319 4.15 5.29 2.51
CA GLY A 319 3.37 6.14 1.62
C GLY A 319 1.88 5.84 1.65
N VAL A 320 1.43 4.94 2.53
CA VAL A 320 0.02 4.62 2.79
C VAL A 320 -0.39 5.23 4.12
N PHE A 321 -1.50 5.97 4.12
CA PHE A 321 -2.07 6.57 5.32
C PHE A 321 -2.96 5.53 6.01
N ASP A 322 -2.33 4.69 6.81
CA ASP A 322 -2.94 3.60 7.57
C ASP A 322 -3.39 4.05 8.98
N ALA A 323 -3.88 3.11 9.78
CA ALA A 323 -4.30 3.38 11.15
C ALA A 323 -3.15 3.90 12.02
N ALA A 324 -1.92 3.39 11.84
CA ALA A 324 -0.74 3.86 12.57
C ALA A 324 -0.41 5.31 12.21
N THR A 325 -0.49 5.67 10.92
CA THR A 325 -0.32 7.04 10.45
C THR A 325 -1.43 7.95 11.00
N THR A 326 -2.69 7.46 11.03
CA THR A 326 -3.83 8.21 11.60
C THR A 326 -3.60 8.52 13.09
N SER A 327 -3.16 7.53 13.87
CA SER A 327 -2.83 7.71 15.28
C SER A 327 -1.73 8.76 15.47
N ALA A 328 -0.63 8.63 14.72
CA ALA A 328 0.48 9.57 14.81
C ALA A 328 0.06 11.02 14.40
N VAL A 329 -0.83 11.18 13.43
CA VAL A 329 -1.40 12.49 13.09
C VAL A 329 -2.21 13.05 14.25
N ARG A 330 -3.07 12.26 14.87
CA ARG A 330 -3.86 12.69 16.04
C ARG A 330 -2.98 13.05 17.23
N ASP A 331 -1.88 12.31 17.47
CA ASP A 331 -0.92 12.63 18.51
C ASP A 331 -0.20 13.95 18.21
N TYR A 332 0.25 14.14 16.96
CA TYR A 332 0.83 15.41 16.54
C TYR A 332 -0.15 16.59 16.70
N GLN A 333 -1.40 16.43 16.24
CA GLN A 333 -2.45 17.45 16.38
C GLN A 333 -2.71 17.77 17.85
N ARG A 334 -2.73 16.77 18.75
CA ARG A 334 -2.84 16.98 20.18
C ARG A 334 -1.68 17.81 20.75
N GLU A 335 -0.44 17.48 20.40
CA GLU A 335 0.74 18.23 20.86
C GLU A 335 0.78 19.65 20.33
N ARG A 336 0.09 19.90 19.22
CA ARG A 336 -0.06 21.23 18.62
C ARG A 336 -1.33 21.98 19.09
N ALA A 337 -2.09 21.45 20.03
CA ALA A 337 -3.38 21.98 20.47
C ALA A 337 -4.39 22.19 19.32
N MET A 338 -4.32 21.32 18.30
CA MET A 338 -5.24 21.30 17.16
C MET A 338 -6.39 20.32 17.40
N TYR A 339 -7.47 20.45 16.61
CA TYR A 339 -8.50 19.42 16.58
C TYR A 339 -7.92 18.08 16.10
N ARG A 340 -8.16 17.01 16.86
CA ARG A 340 -7.60 15.66 16.65
C ARG A 340 -8.38 14.91 15.57
N THR A 341 -8.45 15.45 14.37
CA THR A 341 -9.23 14.88 13.26
C THR A 341 -8.60 13.60 12.70
N GLY A 342 -7.29 13.44 12.82
CA GLY A 342 -6.55 12.39 12.12
C GLY A 342 -6.44 12.65 10.62
N VAL A 343 -6.83 13.84 10.15
CA VAL A 343 -6.73 14.29 8.75
C VAL A 343 -5.67 15.37 8.67
N VAL A 344 -4.87 15.35 7.62
CA VAL A 344 -3.83 16.36 7.37
C VAL A 344 -4.30 17.28 6.26
N ALA A 345 -4.75 18.47 6.65
CA ALA A 345 -5.13 19.56 5.78
C ALA A 345 -4.07 20.68 5.82
N MET A 346 -4.38 21.84 5.28
CA MET A 346 -3.44 22.96 5.19
C MET A 346 -2.88 23.41 6.55
N ASP A 347 -3.71 23.41 7.58
CA ASP A 347 -3.36 23.76 8.95
C ASP A 347 -2.27 22.82 9.53
N THR A 348 -2.49 21.53 9.43
CA THR A 348 -1.52 20.51 9.90
C THR A 348 -0.22 20.56 9.09
N TRP A 349 -0.31 20.77 7.76
CA TRP A 349 0.88 20.98 6.93
C TRP A 349 1.63 22.25 7.32
N ALA A 350 0.94 23.35 7.63
CA ALA A 350 1.57 24.60 8.05
C ALA A 350 2.38 24.44 9.34
N GLU A 351 1.84 23.68 10.31
CA GLU A 351 2.54 23.36 11.57
C GLU A 351 3.82 22.52 11.30
N LEU A 352 3.72 21.51 10.44
CA LEU A 352 4.87 20.69 10.06
C LEU A 352 5.93 21.49 9.29
N LEU A 353 5.51 22.33 8.33
CA LEU A 353 6.39 23.17 7.51
C LEU A 353 7.13 24.22 8.34
N SER A 354 6.51 24.76 9.40
CA SER A 354 7.16 25.66 10.36
C SER A 354 8.08 24.95 11.35
N GLY A 355 8.23 23.63 11.21
CA GLY A 355 9.08 22.83 12.08
C GLY A 355 8.55 22.72 13.52
N ARG A 356 7.28 22.95 13.75
CA ARG A 356 6.68 22.78 15.07
C ARG A 356 6.52 21.29 15.40
N ARG A 357 6.71 20.97 16.64
CA ARG A 357 6.72 19.60 17.16
C ARG A 357 5.90 19.53 18.44
#